data_b179d183bec9e88bdc0add2b73e60893
#
_entry.id   b179d183bec9e88bdc0add2b73e60893
#
_cell.length_a   1.000
_cell.length_b   1.000
_cell.length_c   1.000
_cell.angle_alpha   90.00
_cell.angle_beta   90.00
_cell.angle_gamma   90.00
#
_symmetry.space_group_name_H-M   'P 1'
#
loop_
_entity.id
_entity.type
_entity.pdbx_description
1 polymer ?
#
loop_
_entity_poly.entity_id
_entity_poly.type
_entity_poly.pdbx_seq_one_letter_code
_entity_poly.pdbx_strand_id
1 'polypeptide(L)'
;MYRRLFVAALLFCSAAAFAQSTHDFGFVRSQNIAVHSQSEQLFSFPWTGGINSVKGAEFDLNNDGNKDLVLFEKHGDRLHTFLNLGLEDSIAYVYAPEYRHFFPDLHNWVIFKDYNGDNSPDIFTYGLAGITVFKNISSGNEVRFQLVTDQIQSYYYNGYTNLYTSPDDYLAIEDIDGDGDLDILNFWILGKYVHYHRNYSMESYGDADHFDFRLEDECWGHFEEGGEPSLQPVSQHEPGTHFSGSSAS
;
A
#
# COMPACT_ATOMS: atom_id res chain seq x y z
N MET A 1 50.82 49.18 16.96
CA MET A 1 51.16 48.24 15.88
C MET A 1 50.15 47.11 15.92
N TYR A 2 48.98 47.31 15.31
CA TYR A 2 47.86 46.33 15.36
C TYR A 2 47.86 45.49 14.06
N ARG A 3 48.10 44.20 14.23
CA ARG A 3 47.95 43.21 13.17
C ARG A 3 46.48 42.82 13.04
N ARG A 4 45.84 43.19 11.92
CA ARG A 4 44.50 42.72 11.56
C ARG A 4 44.61 41.31 10.93
N LEU A 5 44.07 40.32 11.62
CA LEU A 5 43.81 39.00 11.03
C LEU A 5 42.55 39.08 10.17
N PHE A 6 42.70 38.85 8.88
CA PHE A 6 41.58 38.60 7.98
C PHE A 6 41.25 37.10 8.07
N VAL A 7 40.08 36.78 8.61
CA VAL A 7 39.51 35.44 8.50
C VAL A 7 38.66 35.39 7.24
N ALA A 8 39.14 34.68 6.21
CA ALA A 8 38.39 34.39 5.00
C ALA A 8 37.44 33.25 5.30
N ALA A 9 36.13 33.53 5.40
CA ALA A 9 35.09 32.51 5.46
C ALA A 9 34.87 31.97 4.04
N LEU A 10 35.32 30.76 3.79
CA LEU A 10 34.97 29.98 2.59
C LEU A 10 33.53 29.47 2.75
N LEU A 11 32.58 30.13 2.09
CA LEU A 11 31.25 29.64 1.85
C LEU A 11 31.33 28.51 0.80
N PHE A 12 31.30 27.27 1.29
CA PHE A 12 31.01 26.12 0.43
C PHE A 12 29.50 26.13 0.09
N CYS A 13 29.19 26.70 -1.07
CA CYS A 13 27.89 26.52 -1.69
C CYS A 13 27.86 25.10 -2.29
N SER A 14 27.33 24.13 -1.55
CA SER A 14 27.04 22.80 -2.10
C SER A 14 25.84 22.94 -3.05
N ALA A 15 26.14 23.20 -4.34
CA ALA A 15 25.17 23.00 -5.39
C ALA A 15 24.89 21.48 -5.46
N ALA A 16 23.76 21.04 -4.89
CA ALA A 16 23.22 19.71 -5.17
C ALA A 16 22.91 19.70 -6.67
N ALA A 17 23.79 19.15 -7.45
CA ALA A 17 23.52 18.85 -8.84
C ALA A 17 22.52 17.68 -8.85
N PHE A 18 21.24 17.99 -9.02
CA PHE A 18 20.26 17.01 -9.45
C PHE A 18 20.57 16.62 -10.90
N ALA A 19 21.46 15.66 -11.05
CA ALA A 19 21.69 15.01 -12.33
C ALA A 19 20.55 14.01 -12.59
N GLN A 20 19.33 14.51 -12.73
CA GLN A 20 18.33 13.81 -13.51
C GLN A 20 18.54 14.22 -14.96
N SER A 21 19.36 13.48 -15.65
CA SER A 21 19.33 13.49 -17.10
C SER A 21 18.03 12.83 -17.53
N THR A 22 16.95 13.58 -17.58
CA THR A 22 15.81 13.19 -18.41
C THR A 22 16.34 13.21 -19.83
N HIS A 23 16.77 12.05 -20.31
CA HIS A 23 17.01 11.86 -21.73
C HIS A 23 15.65 11.87 -22.39
N ASP A 24 15.14 13.05 -22.64
CA ASP A 24 14.00 13.22 -23.54
C ASP A 24 14.51 12.92 -24.95
N PHE A 25 14.24 11.70 -25.40
CA PHE A 25 14.55 11.27 -26.77
C PHE A 25 13.58 11.87 -27.80
N GLY A 26 12.72 12.81 -27.40
CA GLY A 26 11.69 13.40 -28.26
C GLY A 26 10.55 12.44 -28.63
N PHE A 27 10.40 11.31 -27.92
CA PHE A 27 9.28 10.43 -28.09
C PHE A 27 8.13 10.88 -27.19
N VAL A 28 6.97 11.08 -27.82
CA VAL A 28 5.72 11.35 -27.10
C VAL A 28 4.87 10.09 -27.17
N ARG A 29 4.37 9.63 -26.02
CA ARG A 29 3.42 8.51 -26.00
C ARG A 29 2.14 8.93 -26.72
N SER A 30 1.75 8.19 -27.76
CA SER A 30 0.47 8.37 -28.42
C SER A 30 -0.43 7.17 -28.15
N GLN A 31 -1.65 7.44 -27.69
CA GLN A 31 -2.71 6.43 -27.51
C GLN A 31 -3.81 6.58 -28.56
N ASN A 32 -3.66 7.55 -29.48
CA ASN A 32 -4.67 7.88 -30.48
C ASN A 32 -4.62 6.99 -31.72
N ILE A 33 -3.79 5.94 -31.72
CA ILE A 33 -3.72 4.98 -32.81
C ILE A 33 -4.83 3.96 -32.61
N ALA A 34 -5.86 4.04 -33.46
CA ALA A 34 -6.97 3.10 -33.43
C ALA A 34 -6.48 1.67 -33.78
N VAL A 35 -6.87 0.71 -32.97
CA VAL A 35 -6.62 -0.72 -33.21
C VAL A 35 -7.96 -1.44 -33.37
N HIS A 36 -8.09 -2.18 -34.46
CA HIS A 36 -9.29 -2.93 -34.77
C HIS A 36 -9.01 -4.43 -34.70
N SER A 37 -10.05 -5.19 -34.35
CA SER A 37 -10.04 -6.64 -34.51
C SER A 37 -10.11 -7.02 -36.02
N GLN A 38 -9.93 -8.29 -36.33
CA GLN A 38 -10.14 -8.80 -37.71
C GLN A 38 -11.58 -8.58 -38.22
N SER A 39 -12.55 -8.42 -37.30
CA SER A 39 -13.94 -8.10 -37.62
C SER A 39 -14.24 -6.59 -37.61
N GLU A 40 -13.21 -5.75 -37.72
CA GLU A 40 -13.28 -4.28 -37.72
C GLU A 40 -13.84 -3.64 -36.42
N GLN A 41 -13.98 -4.41 -35.34
CA GLN A 41 -14.38 -3.88 -34.03
C GLN A 41 -13.24 -3.07 -33.43
N LEU A 42 -13.50 -1.82 -33.03
CA LEU A 42 -12.57 -0.95 -32.34
C LEU A 42 -12.32 -1.46 -30.91
N PHE A 43 -11.06 -1.58 -30.53
CA PHE A 43 -10.70 -1.82 -29.14
C PHE A 43 -10.67 -0.52 -28.36
N SER A 44 -11.32 -0.49 -27.18
CA SER A 44 -11.38 0.69 -26.32
C SER A 44 -10.04 1.02 -25.66
N PHE A 45 -9.24 0.01 -25.32
CA PHE A 45 -7.95 0.17 -24.61
C PHE A 45 -6.83 -0.68 -25.24
N PRO A 46 -6.50 -0.49 -26.52
CA PRO A 46 -5.59 -1.39 -27.22
C PRO A 46 -4.16 -1.35 -26.70
N TRP A 47 -3.79 -0.29 -25.96
CA TRP A 47 -2.43 -0.04 -25.48
C TRP A 47 -2.27 -0.25 -23.97
N THR A 48 -3.31 -0.74 -23.29
CA THR A 48 -3.34 -1.02 -21.85
C THR A 48 -3.33 -2.51 -21.52
N GLY A 49 -2.91 -3.35 -22.43
CA GLY A 49 -2.89 -4.80 -22.24
C GLY A 49 -1.81 -5.30 -21.29
N GLY A 50 -1.94 -6.56 -20.87
CA GLY A 50 -0.92 -7.26 -20.09
C GLY A 50 -0.96 -6.95 -18.61
N ILE A 51 -2.08 -6.51 -18.06
CA ILE A 51 -2.28 -6.31 -16.62
C ILE A 51 -2.53 -7.68 -15.98
N ASN A 52 -1.75 -8.00 -14.95
CA ASN A 52 -1.79 -9.29 -14.28
C ASN A 52 -1.71 -9.13 -12.76
N SER A 53 -2.50 -9.90 -12.01
CA SER A 53 -2.50 -9.87 -10.54
C SER A 53 -2.68 -8.46 -9.95
N VAL A 54 -3.84 -7.87 -10.22
CA VAL A 54 -4.14 -6.48 -9.84
C VAL A 54 -4.92 -6.37 -8.53
N LYS A 55 -4.65 -5.27 -7.82
CA LYS A 55 -5.53 -4.68 -6.80
C LYS A 55 -6.04 -3.36 -7.31
N GLY A 56 -7.31 -3.08 -7.08
CA GLY A 56 -7.95 -1.85 -7.54
C GLY A 56 -8.62 -1.07 -6.44
N ALA A 57 -8.74 0.23 -6.66
CA ALA A 57 -9.55 1.13 -5.84
C ALA A 57 -10.14 2.24 -6.69
N GLU A 58 -11.17 2.84 -6.14
CA GLU A 58 -11.85 3.99 -6.72
C GLU A 58 -11.38 5.28 -6.04
N PHE A 59 -10.94 6.23 -6.85
CA PHE A 59 -10.53 7.56 -6.44
C PHE A 59 -11.25 8.59 -7.29
N ASP A 60 -11.37 9.80 -6.80
CA ASP A 60 -11.70 10.95 -7.64
C ASP A 60 -10.38 11.68 -7.95
N LEU A 61 -9.75 11.34 -9.07
CA LEU A 61 -8.40 11.81 -9.42
C LEU A 61 -8.38 13.22 -9.97
N ASN A 62 -9.49 13.65 -10.58
CA ASN A 62 -9.61 14.95 -11.25
C ASN A 62 -10.60 15.90 -10.55
N ASN A 63 -11.21 15.45 -9.44
CA ASN A 63 -12.20 16.18 -8.66
C ASN A 63 -13.43 16.60 -9.47
N ASP A 64 -13.91 15.69 -10.32
CA ASP A 64 -15.15 15.88 -11.09
C ASP A 64 -16.39 15.26 -10.44
N GLY A 65 -16.20 14.58 -9.29
CA GLY A 65 -17.24 13.88 -8.53
C GLY A 65 -17.51 12.46 -8.99
N ASN A 66 -16.90 12.01 -10.09
CA ASN A 66 -16.97 10.62 -10.52
C ASN A 66 -15.84 9.82 -9.89
N LYS A 67 -16.10 8.55 -9.61
CA LYS A 67 -15.04 7.65 -9.13
C LYS A 67 -14.26 7.12 -10.31
N ASP A 68 -12.97 7.46 -10.33
CA ASP A 68 -11.96 7.00 -11.26
C ASP A 68 -11.37 5.67 -10.80
N LEU A 69 -10.68 4.96 -11.68
CA LEU A 69 -10.12 3.64 -11.38
C LEU A 69 -8.59 3.70 -11.27
N VAL A 70 -8.08 3.21 -10.16
CA VAL A 70 -6.65 2.99 -9.92
C VAL A 70 -6.39 1.50 -9.76
N LEU A 71 -5.47 0.96 -10.56
CA LEU A 71 -5.08 -0.45 -10.53
C LEU A 71 -3.59 -0.55 -10.22
N PHE A 72 -3.24 -1.26 -9.15
CA PHE A 72 -1.86 -1.65 -8.88
C PHE A 72 -1.62 -3.08 -9.35
N GLU A 73 -0.61 -3.26 -10.18
CA GLU A 73 -0.18 -4.57 -10.67
C GLU A 73 1.05 -5.04 -9.90
N LYS A 74 0.91 -6.15 -9.18
CA LYS A 74 1.97 -6.75 -8.35
C LYS A 74 3.22 -7.10 -9.16
N HIS A 75 3.06 -7.59 -10.41
CA HIS A 75 4.19 -7.93 -11.27
C HIS A 75 4.81 -6.68 -11.90
N GLY A 76 5.91 -6.22 -11.28
CA GLY A 76 6.67 -5.07 -11.74
C GLY A 76 6.25 -3.75 -11.12
N ASP A 77 5.49 -3.79 -10.01
CA ASP A 77 5.11 -2.64 -9.20
C ASP A 77 4.54 -1.48 -10.05
N ARG A 78 3.56 -1.83 -10.89
CA ARG A 78 3.01 -0.87 -11.85
C ARG A 78 1.66 -0.34 -11.42
N LEU A 79 1.52 0.98 -11.44
CA LEU A 79 0.26 1.64 -11.21
C LEU A 79 -0.35 2.09 -12.54
N HIS A 80 -1.63 1.82 -12.72
CA HIS A 80 -2.42 2.25 -13.85
C HIS A 80 -3.59 3.09 -13.35
N THR A 81 -3.78 4.24 -13.97
CA THR A 81 -4.83 5.19 -13.63
C THR A 81 -5.75 5.42 -14.82
N PHE A 82 -7.05 5.48 -14.57
CA PHE A 82 -8.08 5.64 -15.58
C PHE A 82 -9.12 6.63 -15.08
N LEU A 83 -9.45 7.63 -15.89
CA LEU A 83 -10.54 8.55 -15.59
C LEU A 83 -11.88 7.99 -16.05
N ASN A 84 -12.88 8.11 -15.20
CA ASN A 84 -14.26 7.80 -15.53
C ASN A 84 -14.88 8.98 -16.27
N LEU A 85 -15.47 8.72 -17.44
CA LEU A 85 -16.11 9.78 -18.26
C LEU A 85 -17.48 10.22 -17.73
N GLY A 86 -17.97 9.59 -16.66
CA GLY A 86 -19.28 9.96 -16.06
C GLY A 86 -20.47 9.80 -17.00
N LEU A 87 -20.42 8.87 -17.95
CA LEU A 87 -21.51 8.64 -18.89
C LEU A 87 -22.65 7.88 -18.20
N GLU A 88 -23.87 8.38 -18.33
CA GLU A 88 -25.06 7.68 -17.87
C GLU A 88 -25.22 6.32 -18.58
N ASP A 89 -25.60 5.29 -17.82
CA ASP A 89 -25.88 3.94 -18.28
C ASP A 89 -24.72 3.22 -19.01
N SER A 90 -23.48 3.73 -18.88
CA SER A 90 -22.31 3.07 -19.44
C SER A 90 -21.06 3.24 -18.57
N ILE A 91 -20.26 2.17 -18.51
CA ILE A 91 -18.95 2.20 -17.91
C ILE A 91 -17.95 2.62 -18.98
N ALA A 92 -17.43 3.83 -18.88
CA ALA A 92 -16.47 4.37 -19.83
C ALA A 92 -15.28 5.00 -19.10
N TYR A 93 -14.14 4.35 -19.23
CA TYR A 93 -12.87 4.82 -18.68
C TYR A 93 -11.91 5.25 -19.78
N VAL A 94 -11.07 6.23 -19.50
CA VAL A 94 -9.93 6.62 -20.33
C VAL A 94 -8.65 6.43 -19.56
N TYR A 95 -7.68 5.75 -20.18
CA TYR A 95 -6.36 5.57 -19.57
C TYR A 95 -5.64 6.90 -19.40
N ALA A 96 -5.29 7.26 -18.17
CA ALA A 96 -4.73 8.54 -17.76
C ALA A 96 -3.44 8.34 -16.94
N PRO A 97 -2.35 7.86 -17.58
CA PRO A 97 -1.10 7.53 -16.89
C PRO A 97 -0.40 8.73 -16.25
N GLU A 98 -0.83 9.94 -16.57
CA GLU A 98 -0.33 11.20 -15.99
C GLU A 98 -0.62 11.32 -14.50
N TYR A 99 -1.65 10.65 -13.97
CA TYR A 99 -1.96 10.67 -12.55
C TYR A 99 -1.04 9.76 -11.71
N ARG A 100 -0.32 8.84 -12.36
CA ARG A 100 0.55 7.88 -11.66
C ARG A 100 1.63 8.56 -10.80
N HIS A 101 2.17 9.69 -11.24
CA HIS A 101 3.26 10.36 -10.55
C HIS A 101 2.85 11.07 -9.24
N PHE A 102 1.55 11.17 -8.96
CA PHE A 102 1.04 11.70 -7.70
C PHE A 102 1.04 10.66 -6.57
N PHE A 103 1.11 9.37 -6.93
CA PHE A 103 1.18 8.29 -5.97
C PHE A 103 2.60 8.06 -5.48
N PRO A 104 2.78 7.62 -4.22
CA PRO A 104 4.09 7.23 -3.71
C PRO A 104 4.62 6.00 -4.45
N ASP A 105 5.90 5.67 -4.21
CA ASP A 105 6.48 4.42 -4.69
C ASP A 105 5.81 3.25 -3.94
N LEU A 106 5.20 2.35 -4.70
CA LEU A 106 4.43 1.22 -4.21
C LEU A 106 5.14 -0.07 -4.61
N HIS A 107 5.22 -1.05 -3.69
CA HIS A 107 5.97 -2.27 -3.90
C HIS A 107 5.19 -3.51 -3.50
N ASN A 108 5.37 -4.59 -4.26
CA ASN A 108 4.94 -5.95 -4.00
C ASN A 108 3.42 -6.13 -3.86
N TRP A 109 2.78 -5.51 -2.87
CA TRP A 109 1.34 -5.52 -2.68
C TRP A 109 0.84 -4.15 -2.20
N VAL A 110 -0.40 -3.86 -2.51
CA VAL A 110 -1.10 -2.62 -2.09
C VAL A 110 -2.51 -2.98 -1.65
N ILE A 111 -2.93 -2.38 -0.55
CA ILE A 111 -4.31 -2.40 -0.07
C ILE A 111 -4.74 -0.94 0.04
N PHE A 112 -5.87 -0.63 -0.60
CA PHE A 112 -6.49 0.69 -0.53
C PHE A 112 -7.66 0.63 0.43
N LYS A 113 -7.57 1.35 1.54
CA LYS A 113 -8.60 1.39 2.60
C LYS A 113 -8.62 2.76 3.25
N ASP A 114 -9.81 3.26 3.50
CA ASP A 114 -10.01 4.42 4.35
C ASP A 114 -9.86 3.98 5.82
N TYR A 115 -8.73 4.30 6.45
CA TYR A 115 -8.48 3.88 7.83
C TYR A 115 -8.98 4.89 8.85
N ASN A 116 -9.17 6.16 8.45
CA ASN A 116 -9.48 7.25 9.36
C ASN A 116 -10.93 7.75 9.25
N GLY A 117 -11.74 7.15 8.35
CA GLY A 117 -13.15 7.44 8.17
C GLY A 117 -13.43 8.76 7.43
N ASP A 118 -12.48 9.27 6.64
CA ASP A 118 -12.64 10.51 5.88
C ASP A 118 -13.25 10.30 4.47
N ASN A 119 -13.60 9.07 4.13
CA ASN A 119 -14.14 8.60 2.85
C ASN A 119 -13.15 8.71 1.66
N SER A 120 -11.88 8.84 1.94
CA SER A 120 -10.82 8.83 0.94
C SER A 120 -9.94 7.58 1.15
N PRO A 121 -9.73 6.75 0.11
CA PRO A 121 -8.89 5.57 0.28
C PRO A 121 -7.45 5.98 0.58
N ASP A 122 -6.92 5.44 1.68
CA ASP A 122 -5.52 5.50 2.06
C ASP A 122 -4.75 4.32 1.46
N ILE A 123 -3.44 4.33 1.58
CA ILE A 123 -2.58 3.32 0.99
C ILE A 123 -1.82 2.57 2.06
N PHE A 124 -1.99 1.25 2.08
CA PHE A 124 -1.13 0.31 2.78
C PHE A 124 -0.32 -0.46 1.75
N THR A 125 1.00 -0.48 1.90
CA THR A 125 1.90 -1.16 0.95
C THR A 125 3.06 -1.82 1.68
N TYR A 126 3.73 -2.75 0.98
CA TYR A 126 4.92 -3.38 1.53
C TYR A 126 6.04 -2.36 1.73
N GLY A 127 6.63 -2.35 2.90
CA GLY A 127 7.81 -1.58 3.28
C GLY A 127 8.97 -2.50 3.69
N LEU A 128 9.88 -2.03 4.51
CA LEU A 128 11.03 -2.79 5.01
C LEU A 128 10.60 -3.98 5.91
N ALA A 129 10.19 -5.08 5.29
CA ALA A 129 9.66 -6.28 5.96
C ALA A 129 8.46 -5.97 6.88
N GLY A 130 7.65 -5.01 6.51
CA GLY A 130 6.50 -4.53 7.26
C GLY A 130 5.50 -3.80 6.38
N ILE A 131 4.65 -3.01 6.99
CA ILE A 131 3.58 -2.27 6.35
C ILE A 131 3.88 -0.78 6.42
N THR A 132 3.99 -0.14 5.26
CA THR A 132 4.07 1.31 5.11
C THR A 132 2.68 1.88 4.85
N VAL A 133 2.32 2.99 5.48
CA VAL A 133 1.02 3.64 5.33
C VAL A 133 1.16 5.07 4.85
N PHE A 134 0.37 5.41 3.85
CA PHE A 134 0.21 6.77 3.36
C PHE A 134 -1.24 7.20 3.47
N LYS A 135 -1.46 8.33 4.14
CA LYS A 135 -2.77 8.99 4.23
C LYS A 135 -3.06 9.76 2.94
N ASN A 136 -4.26 9.60 2.42
CA ASN A 136 -4.75 10.42 1.33
C ASN A 136 -5.10 11.81 1.86
N ILE A 137 -4.39 12.82 1.39
CA ILE A 137 -4.62 14.22 1.72
C ILE A 137 -4.98 15.03 0.47
N SER A 138 -5.54 14.36 -0.52
CA SER A 138 -5.99 14.99 -1.76
C SER A 138 -7.03 16.08 -1.49
N SER A 139 -6.94 17.19 -2.21
CA SER A 139 -7.87 18.31 -2.06
C SER A 139 -8.00 19.08 -3.37
N GLY A 140 -9.22 19.38 -3.76
CA GLY A 140 -9.48 19.98 -5.07
C GLY A 140 -8.95 19.08 -6.18
N ASN A 141 -8.25 19.64 -7.15
CA ASN A 141 -7.69 18.91 -8.29
C ASN A 141 -6.29 18.35 -8.02
N GLU A 142 -5.85 18.30 -6.76
CA GLU A 142 -4.51 17.84 -6.39
C GLU A 142 -4.58 16.51 -5.65
N VAL A 143 -4.12 15.45 -6.29
CA VAL A 143 -3.94 14.13 -5.67
C VAL A 143 -2.66 14.16 -4.84
N ARG A 144 -2.75 13.87 -3.55
CA ARG A 144 -1.61 13.91 -2.63
C ARG A 144 -1.71 12.84 -1.56
N PHE A 145 -0.56 12.26 -1.22
CA PHE A 145 -0.43 11.30 -0.13
C PHE A 145 0.65 11.77 0.85
N GLN A 146 0.42 11.53 2.12
CA GLN A 146 1.37 11.82 3.20
C GLN A 146 1.79 10.53 3.87
N LEU A 147 3.09 10.30 4.02
CA LEU A 147 3.60 9.19 4.80
C LEU A 147 3.16 9.34 6.26
N VAL A 148 2.47 8.34 6.78
CA VAL A 148 2.07 8.24 8.20
C VAL A 148 3.11 7.46 8.98
N THR A 149 3.44 6.26 8.48
CA THR A 149 4.48 5.41 9.04
C THR A 149 5.15 4.58 7.95
N ASP A 150 6.43 4.36 8.07
CA ASP A 150 7.19 3.45 7.19
C ASP A 150 7.13 2.00 7.70
N GLN A 151 6.74 1.80 8.97
CA GLN A 151 6.55 0.48 9.57
C GLN A 151 5.46 0.53 10.64
N ILE A 152 4.36 -0.19 10.42
CA ILE A 152 3.39 -0.45 11.49
C ILE A 152 4.05 -1.31 12.55
N GLN A 153 3.88 -0.92 13.81
CA GLN A 153 4.32 -1.69 14.97
C GLN A 153 3.12 -2.35 15.64
N SER A 154 3.33 -3.53 16.18
CA SER A 154 2.35 -4.22 17.03
C SER A 154 2.98 -4.61 18.36
N TYR A 155 2.18 -4.61 19.42
CA TYR A 155 2.61 -5.05 20.74
C TYR A 155 2.59 -6.57 20.80
N TYR A 156 3.77 -7.16 20.98
CA TYR A 156 3.96 -8.58 21.23
C TYR A 156 4.42 -8.74 22.67
N TYR A 157 3.94 -9.66 23.42
CA TYR A 157 4.29 -10.07 24.80
C TYR A 157 5.13 -9.12 25.65
N ASN A 158 6.18 -8.49 25.12
CA ASN A 158 7.16 -7.71 25.87
C ASN A 158 7.41 -6.30 25.32
N GLY A 159 6.68 -5.88 24.30
CA GLY A 159 6.84 -4.54 23.71
C GLY A 159 6.42 -4.46 22.25
N TYR A 160 6.45 -3.24 21.75
CA TYR A 160 6.16 -2.97 20.34
C TYR A 160 7.34 -3.39 19.47
N THR A 161 7.05 -4.06 18.40
CA THR A 161 8.00 -4.41 17.34
C THR A 161 7.31 -4.33 15.98
N ASN A 162 8.11 -4.31 14.90
CA ASN A 162 7.58 -4.29 13.55
C ASN A 162 6.58 -5.43 13.32
N LEU A 163 5.39 -5.10 12.82
CA LEU A 163 4.42 -6.07 12.31
C LEU A 163 4.98 -6.61 11.00
N TYR A 164 5.62 -7.77 11.10
CA TYR A 164 6.31 -8.38 9.95
C TYR A 164 5.32 -8.82 8.88
N THR A 165 5.64 -8.51 7.63
CA THR A 165 4.98 -9.09 6.45
C THR A 165 6.02 -9.44 5.41
N SER A 166 5.76 -10.45 4.59
CA SER A 166 6.61 -10.75 3.45
C SER A 166 6.13 -10.05 2.16
N PRO A 167 6.99 -9.94 1.15
CA PRO A 167 6.61 -9.38 -0.15
C PRO A 167 5.46 -10.14 -0.83
N ASP A 168 5.29 -11.40 -0.47
CA ASP A 168 4.33 -12.31 -1.11
C ASP A 168 3.07 -12.57 -0.28
N ASP A 169 3.01 -12.02 0.94
CA ASP A 169 1.86 -12.19 1.82
C ASP A 169 0.58 -11.60 1.24
N TYR A 170 -0.53 -12.24 1.61
CA TYR A 170 -1.88 -11.74 1.41
C TYR A 170 -2.46 -11.34 2.76
N LEU A 171 -2.34 -10.07 3.08
CA LEU A 171 -2.90 -9.51 4.31
C LEU A 171 -4.40 -9.28 4.15
N ALA A 172 -5.14 -9.33 5.28
CA ALA A 172 -6.42 -8.66 5.39
C ALA A 172 -6.27 -7.45 6.33
N ILE A 173 -6.78 -6.30 5.89
CA ILE A 173 -6.87 -5.07 6.68
C ILE A 173 -8.33 -4.68 6.67
N GLU A 174 -9.05 -4.97 7.75
CA GLU A 174 -10.50 -4.84 7.89
C GLU A 174 -10.85 -4.56 9.34
N ASP A 175 -11.98 -3.92 9.58
CA ASP A 175 -12.61 -3.83 10.91
C ASP A 175 -13.20 -5.21 11.28
N ILE A 176 -12.45 -6.01 12.05
CA ILE A 176 -12.79 -7.42 12.32
C ILE A 176 -13.73 -7.54 13.51
N ASP A 177 -13.58 -6.69 14.51
CA ASP A 177 -14.40 -6.73 15.72
C ASP A 177 -15.58 -5.75 15.71
N GLY A 178 -15.65 -4.87 14.71
CA GLY A 178 -16.78 -3.97 14.46
C GLY A 178 -16.77 -2.71 15.31
N ASP A 179 -15.60 -2.28 15.79
CA ASP A 179 -15.46 -1.10 16.63
C ASP A 179 -15.20 0.20 15.84
N GLY A 180 -14.90 0.09 14.56
CA GLY A 180 -14.76 1.21 13.61
C GLY A 180 -13.33 1.58 13.27
N ASP A 181 -12.31 0.90 13.79
CA ASP A 181 -10.95 1.00 13.31
C ASP A 181 -10.51 -0.26 12.53
N LEU A 182 -9.39 -0.19 11.81
CA LEU A 182 -8.95 -1.29 10.97
C LEU A 182 -7.95 -2.18 11.71
N ASP A 183 -8.23 -3.47 11.71
CA ASP A 183 -7.37 -4.53 12.22
C ASP A 183 -6.52 -5.18 11.12
N ILE A 184 -5.56 -6.02 11.49
CA ILE A 184 -4.68 -6.71 10.56
C ILE A 184 -4.66 -8.21 10.84
N LEU A 185 -4.94 -8.99 9.78
CA LEU A 185 -4.59 -10.41 9.73
C LEU A 185 -3.39 -10.61 8.82
N ASN A 186 -2.35 -11.24 9.32
CA ASN A 186 -1.18 -11.61 8.53
C ASN A 186 -0.70 -13.01 8.87
N PHE A 187 0.10 -13.61 7.99
CA PHE A 187 0.76 -14.86 8.31
C PHE A 187 1.95 -14.64 9.25
N TRP A 188 2.12 -15.55 10.20
CA TRP A 188 3.33 -15.59 11.01
C TRP A 188 4.58 -15.69 10.13
N ILE A 189 5.72 -15.14 10.59
CA ILE A 189 6.98 -15.07 9.82
C ILE A 189 7.46 -16.39 9.21
N LEU A 190 7.09 -17.52 9.80
CA LEU A 190 7.38 -18.85 9.26
C LEU A 190 6.22 -19.43 8.42
N GLY A 191 5.18 -18.64 8.12
CA GLY A 191 3.95 -19.08 7.51
C GLY A 191 3.15 -19.96 8.47
N LYS A 192 2.17 -20.68 8.04
CA LYS A 192 1.42 -21.67 8.80
C LYS A 192 0.20 -21.15 9.55
N TYR A 193 0.35 -20.17 10.44
CA TYR A 193 -0.72 -19.62 11.25
C TYR A 193 -1.02 -18.17 10.85
N VAL A 194 -2.29 -17.79 10.97
CA VAL A 194 -2.72 -16.40 10.82
C VAL A 194 -2.74 -15.74 12.19
N HIS A 195 -2.01 -14.64 12.30
CA HIS A 195 -2.03 -13.78 13.47
C HIS A 195 -3.13 -12.73 13.31
N TYR A 196 -3.83 -12.45 14.39
CA TYR A 196 -4.75 -11.33 14.50
C TYR A 196 -4.12 -10.22 15.34
N HIS A 197 -3.89 -9.10 14.70
CA HIS A 197 -3.42 -7.86 15.33
C HIS A 197 -4.61 -6.91 15.41
N ARG A 198 -5.19 -6.80 16.59
CA ARG A 198 -6.26 -5.87 16.86
C ARG A 198 -5.68 -4.45 16.98
N ASN A 199 -6.31 -3.47 16.36
CA ASN A 199 -6.06 -2.07 16.63
C ASN A 199 -6.84 -1.64 17.88
N TYR A 200 -6.29 -0.82 18.69
CA TYR A 200 -6.91 -0.25 19.88
C TYR A 200 -7.02 1.28 19.76
N SER A 201 -7.13 1.78 18.53
CA SER A 201 -7.26 3.22 18.26
C SER A 201 -8.55 3.76 18.87
N MET A 202 -9.67 3.11 18.61
CA MET A 202 -10.98 3.52 19.13
C MET A 202 -11.04 3.49 20.65
N GLU A 203 -10.49 2.47 21.32
CA GLU A 203 -10.49 2.35 22.77
C GLU A 203 -9.53 3.34 23.44
N SER A 204 -8.38 3.58 22.82
CA SER A 204 -7.32 4.40 23.42
C SER A 204 -7.51 5.89 23.16
N TYR A 205 -8.03 6.25 21.99
CA TYR A 205 -8.09 7.65 21.50
C TYR A 205 -9.50 8.11 21.16
N GLY A 206 -10.43 7.18 20.86
CA GLY A 206 -11.81 7.50 20.50
C GLY A 206 -11.98 7.87 19.03
N ASP A 207 -11.00 7.61 18.20
CA ASP A 207 -10.99 7.78 16.75
C ASP A 207 -10.13 6.71 16.10
N ALA A 208 -10.23 6.57 14.78
CA ALA A 208 -9.50 5.57 13.99
C ALA A 208 -8.18 6.10 13.38
N ASP A 209 -7.76 7.33 13.68
CA ASP A 209 -6.58 7.98 13.05
C ASP A 209 -5.24 7.60 13.71
N HIS A 210 -5.23 6.51 14.51
CA HIS A 210 -4.06 6.02 15.22
C HIS A 210 -3.79 4.54 14.94
N PHE A 211 -2.59 4.08 15.25
CA PHE A 211 -2.16 2.69 15.11
C PHE A 211 -1.62 2.17 16.45
N ASP A 212 -2.50 1.56 17.25
CA ASP A 212 -2.16 0.88 18.52
C ASP A 212 -2.42 -0.62 18.40
N PHE A 213 -1.72 -1.26 17.44
CA PHE A 213 -1.91 -2.69 17.18
C PHE A 213 -1.32 -3.54 18.30
N ARG A 214 -2.05 -4.62 18.64
CA ARG A 214 -1.62 -5.63 19.60
C ARG A 214 -1.93 -7.01 19.07
N LEU A 215 -1.00 -7.95 19.23
CA LEU A 215 -1.22 -9.35 18.89
C LEU A 215 -2.26 -9.93 19.85
N GLU A 216 -3.46 -10.17 19.35
CA GLU A 216 -4.60 -10.67 20.13
C GLU A 216 -4.75 -12.19 20.01
N ASP A 217 -4.51 -12.75 18.81
CA ASP A 217 -4.59 -14.19 18.56
C ASP A 217 -3.46 -14.63 17.61
N GLU A 218 -2.72 -15.67 18.01
CA GLU A 218 -1.62 -16.25 17.25
C GLU A 218 -2.06 -17.35 16.27
N CYS A 219 -3.29 -17.76 16.34
CA CYS A 219 -3.86 -18.84 15.51
C CYS A 219 -5.33 -18.53 15.17
N TRP A 220 -5.54 -17.33 14.64
CA TRP A 220 -6.88 -16.87 14.30
C TRP A 220 -7.56 -17.83 13.32
N GLY A 221 -8.83 -18.15 13.63
CA GLY A 221 -9.62 -19.10 12.85
C GLY A 221 -9.27 -20.57 13.12
N HIS A 222 -8.29 -20.87 13.98
CA HIS A 222 -7.91 -22.24 14.38
C HIS A 222 -7.63 -23.19 13.21
N PHE A 223 -6.90 -22.69 12.20
CA PHE A 223 -6.41 -23.48 11.08
C PHE A 223 -4.94 -23.24 10.84
N GLU A 224 -4.28 -24.19 10.15
CA GLU A 224 -2.95 -24.01 9.65
C GLU A 224 -2.90 -24.15 8.12
N GLU A 225 -2.06 -23.36 7.47
CA GLU A 225 -1.75 -23.55 6.07
C GLU A 225 -0.71 -24.68 5.94
N GLY A 226 -1.08 -25.75 5.22
CA GLY A 226 -0.20 -26.87 4.93
C GLY A 226 0.61 -26.65 3.64
N GLY A 227 1.62 -27.50 3.40
CA GLY A 227 2.40 -27.47 2.16
C GLY A 227 1.65 -27.92 0.90
N GLU A 228 0.42 -28.41 1.05
CA GLU A 228 -0.55 -28.66 -0.05
C GLU A 228 -1.65 -27.60 0.05
N PRO A 229 -2.37 -27.28 -1.01
CA PRO A 229 -3.42 -26.26 -0.99
C PRO A 229 -4.68 -26.75 -0.22
N SER A 230 -4.51 -26.98 1.06
CA SER A 230 -5.57 -27.43 1.97
C SER A 230 -5.40 -26.79 3.34
N LEU A 231 -6.47 -26.18 3.83
CA LEU A 231 -6.56 -25.70 5.21
C LEU A 231 -6.78 -26.91 6.12
N GLN A 232 -5.96 -27.07 7.15
CA GLN A 232 -6.10 -28.12 8.14
C GLN A 232 -6.58 -27.50 9.47
N PRO A 233 -7.62 -28.05 10.10
CA PRO A 233 -8.03 -27.59 11.42
C PRO A 233 -6.94 -27.95 12.45
N VAL A 234 -6.59 -26.99 13.30
CA VAL A 234 -5.65 -27.21 14.41
C VAL A 234 -6.40 -27.98 15.50
N SER A 235 -6.02 -29.22 15.73
CA SER A 235 -6.75 -30.11 16.65
C SER A 235 -6.59 -29.75 18.13
N GLN A 236 -5.54 -29.01 18.52
CA GLN A 236 -5.32 -28.48 19.87
C GLN A 236 -4.25 -27.39 19.83
N HIS A 237 -4.64 -26.14 19.87
CA HIS A 237 -3.74 -25.04 20.21
C HIS A 237 -4.03 -24.64 21.66
N GLU A 238 -3.12 -24.97 22.58
CA GLU A 238 -3.17 -24.42 23.93
C GLU A 238 -2.55 -23.02 23.90
N PRO A 239 -3.29 -21.96 24.26
CA PRO A 239 -2.72 -20.62 24.32
C PRO A 239 -1.62 -20.59 25.38
N GLY A 240 -0.40 -20.24 24.96
CA GLY A 240 0.70 -19.97 25.87
C GLY A 240 1.86 -20.99 25.95
N THR A 241 1.95 -21.97 25.07
CA THR A 241 3.16 -22.82 25.02
C THR A 241 4.27 -22.13 24.23
N HIS A 242 5.09 -21.36 24.92
CA HIS A 242 6.36 -20.89 24.40
C HIS A 242 7.17 -22.07 23.87
N PHE A 243 7.59 -22.02 22.61
CA PHE A 243 8.60 -22.92 22.08
C PHE A 243 9.91 -22.69 22.85
N SER A 244 10.15 -23.49 23.89
CA SER A 244 11.48 -23.67 24.44
C SER A 244 12.27 -24.49 23.44
N GLY A 245 13.21 -23.84 22.74
CA GLY A 245 14.13 -24.53 21.84
C GLY A 245 14.85 -25.66 22.59
N SER A 246 14.58 -26.91 22.25
CA SER A 246 15.35 -28.02 22.69
C SER A 246 16.69 -27.97 21.97
N SER A 247 17.74 -27.59 22.71
CA SER A 247 19.11 -27.83 22.33
C SER A 247 19.32 -29.35 22.31
N ALA A 248 19.43 -29.94 21.13
CA ALA A 248 19.90 -31.31 20.97
C ALA A 248 21.40 -31.36 21.29
N SER A 249 21.75 -32.16 22.25
CA SER A 249 23.10 -32.60 22.57
C SER A 249 23.66 -33.59 21.53
#